data_20489bf9574395230c666d1bcd640da7
#
_entry.id   20489bf9574395230c666d1bcd640da7
#
_cell.length_a   1.000
_cell.length_b   1.000
_cell.length_c   1.000
_cell.angle_alpha   90.00
_cell.angle_beta   90.00
_cell.angle_gamma   90.00
#
_symmetry.space_group_name_H-M   'P 1'
#
loop_
_entity.id
_entity.type
_entity.pdbx_description
1 polymer ?
#
loop_
_entity_poly.entity_id
_entity_poly.type
_entity_poly.pdbx_seq_one_letter_code
_entity_poly.pdbx_strand_id
1 'polypeptide(L)'
;MLVKTPVNPLLRWLNAFFSSRSLPGADGRALYAYRCHDAEYESLAALLRAHVPRNYPKTIFISYSDVLFSIYAAEFIRRNHTAGHPRWDVILESIGWKVPYAHRQKLVNDGIRYWKRKVRSLGQASGYLHTLACEGGLPIRMIENESGYLITYFKRVYQALRGQSSRRPAEIIAQELGDTIPATMQNELVYEIAGEFCETLHTLLNEHPTHGQDPVSSLRKQYPDWHLQLPLVLPEENASEIVRRLLSQSSEPRISSNVLVERIWVDVDDSWYCDARFRFPATMRTEQLISLFESNIQPEQTRLIISAKWRNGGARLAMLSRYEQQDWRVELLPFAMQKLSGADAMAEISLSLHEGPILLNSCAE
;
A
#
# COMPACT_ATOMS: atom_id res chain seq x y z
N MET A 1 21.55 7.32 55.22
CA MET A 1 20.95 6.35 54.33
C MET A 1 20.07 7.10 53.33
N LEU A 2 20.52 7.25 52.08
CA LEU A 2 19.69 7.80 51.03
C LEU A 2 18.69 6.73 50.61
N VAL A 3 17.40 6.92 50.97
CA VAL A 3 16.30 6.09 50.48
C VAL A 3 16.24 6.29 48.96
N LYS A 4 16.72 5.34 48.17
CA LYS A 4 16.54 5.34 46.71
C LYS A 4 15.04 5.33 46.45
N THR A 5 14.50 6.44 45.99
CA THR A 5 13.12 6.53 45.52
C THR A 5 12.90 5.41 44.49
N PRO A 6 11.89 4.55 44.65
CA PRO A 6 11.66 3.45 43.68
C PRO A 6 11.42 4.07 42.34
N VAL A 7 12.23 3.67 41.36
CA VAL A 7 12.08 4.13 39.96
C VAL A 7 10.74 3.65 39.45
N ASN A 8 9.92 4.55 38.94
CA ASN A 8 8.62 4.27 38.38
C ASN A 8 8.76 3.15 37.31
N PRO A 9 8.08 2.00 37.45
CA PRO A 9 8.20 0.87 36.53
C PRO A 9 7.81 1.23 35.09
N LEU A 10 6.82 2.12 34.89
CA LEU A 10 6.39 2.59 33.58
C LEU A 10 7.51 3.37 32.87
N LEU A 11 8.18 4.26 33.62
CA LEU A 11 9.31 5.01 33.10
C LEU A 11 10.51 4.09 32.81
N ARG A 12 10.74 3.06 33.63
CA ARG A 12 11.80 2.08 33.39
C ARG A 12 11.56 1.32 32.07
N TRP A 13 10.34 0.86 31.82
CA TRP A 13 9.98 0.20 30.58
C TRP A 13 10.18 1.12 29.38
N LEU A 14 9.70 2.37 29.48
CA LEU A 14 9.81 3.36 28.41
C LEU A 14 11.27 3.69 28.08
N ASN A 15 12.12 3.85 29.09
CA ASN A 15 13.55 4.07 28.89
C ASN A 15 14.24 2.88 28.25
N ALA A 16 13.90 1.64 28.64
CA ALA A 16 14.42 0.43 28.00
C ALA A 16 13.98 0.34 26.54
N PHE A 17 12.72 0.66 26.26
CA PHE A 17 12.14 0.70 24.91
C PHE A 17 12.87 1.69 23.98
N PHE A 18 13.21 2.88 24.47
CA PHE A 18 14.02 3.83 23.69
C PHE A 18 15.48 3.42 23.58
N SER A 19 16.07 2.90 24.66
CA SER A 19 17.47 2.49 24.67
C SER A 19 17.76 1.36 23.70
N SER A 20 16.85 0.38 23.56
CA SER A 20 16.98 -0.71 22.59
C SER A 20 16.98 -0.23 21.12
N ARG A 21 16.52 0.99 20.88
CA ARG A 21 16.46 1.67 19.57
C ARG A 21 17.51 2.75 19.41
N SER A 22 18.41 2.91 20.37
CA SER A 22 19.39 4.00 20.42
C SER A 22 18.75 5.40 20.34
N LEU A 23 17.57 5.57 20.92
CA LEU A 23 16.82 6.81 20.91
C LEU A 23 16.86 7.49 22.28
N PRO A 24 17.02 8.82 22.34
CA PRO A 24 16.96 9.57 23.61
C PRO A 24 15.53 9.75 24.14
N GLY A 25 14.51 9.49 23.33
CA GLY A 25 13.11 9.66 23.62
C GLY A 25 12.24 9.70 22.36
N ALA A 26 11.00 10.14 22.51
CA ALA A 26 10.08 10.30 21.38
C ALA A 26 10.59 11.39 20.41
N ASP A 27 10.70 11.04 19.13
CA ASP A 27 11.24 11.90 18.08
C ASP A 27 10.20 12.39 17.06
N GLY A 28 8.94 11.94 17.19
CA GLY A 28 7.83 12.38 16.32
C GLY A 28 7.51 11.43 15.18
N ARG A 29 8.27 10.32 15.02
CA ARG A 29 7.88 9.27 14.07
C ARG A 29 6.56 8.62 14.49
N ALA A 30 5.85 7.99 13.55
CA ALA A 30 4.64 7.24 13.83
C ALA A 30 4.91 6.07 14.80
N LEU A 31 3.91 5.66 15.59
CA LEU A 31 4.12 4.62 16.61
C LEU A 31 4.57 3.28 16.01
N TYR A 32 4.08 2.91 14.83
CA TYR A 32 4.52 1.69 14.15
C TYR A 32 6.01 1.69 13.82
N ALA A 33 6.58 2.87 13.52
CA ALA A 33 7.98 3.02 13.14
C ALA A 33 8.96 2.82 14.32
N TYR A 34 8.46 2.80 15.56
CA TYR A 34 9.25 2.34 16.71
C TYR A 34 9.39 0.81 16.77
N ARG A 35 8.64 0.05 15.94
CA ARG A 35 8.78 -1.40 15.78
C ARG A 35 8.68 -2.16 17.12
N CYS A 36 7.53 -2.04 17.80
CA CYS A 36 7.27 -2.76 19.05
C CYS A 36 7.16 -4.27 18.78
N HIS A 37 8.12 -5.05 19.29
CA HIS A 37 8.17 -6.50 19.14
C HIS A 37 7.22 -7.22 20.10
N ASP A 38 6.94 -8.49 19.83
CA ASP A 38 5.97 -9.28 20.61
C ASP A 38 6.29 -9.34 22.10
N ALA A 39 7.56 -9.59 22.46
CA ALA A 39 7.99 -9.61 23.86
C ALA A 39 7.83 -8.26 24.57
N GLU A 40 8.06 -7.15 23.88
CA GLU A 40 7.85 -5.80 24.39
C GLU A 40 6.35 -5.52 24.57
N TYR A 41 5.53 -5.91 23.59
CA TYR A 41 4.08 -5.76 23.67
C TYR A 41 3.48 -6.54 24.85
N GLU A 42 3.86 -7.81 25.03
CA GLU A 42 3.38 -8.63 26.16
C GLU A 42 3.85 -8.10 27.51
N SER A 43 5.11 -7.67 27.61
CA SER A 43 5.62 -7.03 28.83
C SER A 43 4.91 -5.72 29.15
N LEU A 44 4.58 -4.91 28.12
CA LEU A 44 3.82 -3.69 28.27
C LEU A 44 2.38 -3.96 28.74
N ALA A 45 1.72 -4.96 28.16
CA ALA A 45 0.38 -5.38 28.56
C ALA A 45 0.35 -5.80 30.04
N ALA A 46 1.32 -6.62 30.45
CA ALA A 46 1.46 -7.08 31.85
C ALA A 46 1.70 -5.88 32.80
N LEU A 47 2.55 -4.95 32.40
CA LEU A 47 2.88 -3.76 33.18
C LEU A 47 1.65 -2.87 33.37
N LEU A 48 0.87 -2.62 32.29
CA LEU A 48 -0.36 -1.82 32.34
C LEU A 48 -1.43 -2.47 33.23
N ARG A 49 -1.57 -3.80 33.18
CA ARG A 49 -2.48 -4.56 34.07
C ARG A 49 -2.10 -4.43 35.55
N ALA A 50 -0.81 -4.39 35.85
CA ALA A 50 -0.31 -4.38 37.22
C ALA A 50 -0.33 -2.98 37.86
N HIS A 51 -0.18 -1.90 37.08
CA HIS A 51 0.15 -0.58 37.58
C HIS A 51 -0.95 0.47 37.47
N VAL A 52 -2.15 0.12 37.00
CA VAL A 52 -3.24 1.09 36.91
C VAL A 52 -4.30 0.78 37.95
N PRO A 53 -4.77 1.82 38.68
CA PRO A 53 -5.86 1.66 39.61
C PRO A 53 -7.12 1.19 38.90
N ARG A 54 -7.71 0.12 39.40
CA ARG A 54 -8.96 -0.45 38.86
C ARG A 54 -10.15 0.51 38.91
N ASN A 55 -10.05 1.60 39.67
CA ASN A 55 -11.07 2.62 39.87
C ASN A 55 -10.57 3.99 39.40
N TYR A 56 -10.84 4.31 38.13
CA TYR A 56 -10.74 5.67 37.63
C TYR A 56 -11.98 6.45 38.08
N PRO A 57 -11.92 7.63 38.70
CA PRO A 57 -11.02 8.76 38.42
C PRO A 57 -10.37 9.38 39.67
N LYS A 58 -10.07 8.69 40.76
CA LYS A 58 -9.69 9.37 42.02
C LYS A 58 -8.23 9.76 42.16
N THR A 59 -7.35 9.35 41.28
CA THR A 59 -5.96 9.76 41.32
C THR A 59 -5.37 9.89 39.94
N ILE A 60 -4.80 11.04 39.73
CA ILE A 60 -3.72 11.36 38.80
C ILE A 60 -3.20 10.08 38.11
N PHE A 61 -3.34 10.02 36.80
CA PHE A 61 -2.60 9.03 36.03
C PHE A 61 -1.17 8.97 36.55
N ILE A 62 -0.72 7.79 36.87
CA ILE A 62 0.70 7.59 37.11
C ILE A 62 1.42 8.15 35.89
N SER A 63 2.32 9.08 36.11
CA SER A 63 3.15 9.69 35.08
C SER A 63 3.58 8.61 34.09
N TYR A 64 3.29 8.79 32.80
CA TYR A 64 3.51 7.89 31.64
C TYR A 64 2.47 6.80 31.37
N SER A 65 1.38 6.65 32.09
CA SER A 65 0.35 5.65 31.78
C SER A 65 -0.37 5.93 30.45
N ASP A 66 -0.63 7.18 30.14
CA ASP A 66 -1.17 7.70 28.89
C ASP A 66 -0.22 7.46 27.71
N VAL A 67 1.06 7.68 27.92
CA VAL A 67 2.13 7.44 26.95
C VAL A 67 2.19 5.95 26.57
N LEU A 68 2.25 5.08 27.57
CA LEU A 68 2.33 3.64 27.39
C LEU A 68 1.01 3.05 26.87
N PHE A 69 -0.13 3.62 27.30
CA PHE A 69 -1.42 3.23 26.75
C PHE A 69 -1.52 3.50 25.25
N SER A 70 -1.00 4.63 24.78
CA SER A 70 -1.08 4.97 23.34
C SER A 70 -0.34 3.97 22.46
N ILE A 71 0.88 3.58 22.82
CA ILE A 71 1.61 2.55 22.09
C ILE A 71 0.96 1.17 22.23
N TYR A 72 0.48 0.82 23.43
CA TYR A 72 -0.24 -0.43 23.66
C TYR A 72 -1.50 -0.51 22.80
N ALA A 73 -2.35 0.52 22.82
CA ALA A 73 -3.61 0.53 22.09
C ALA A 73 -3.40 0.51 20.57
N ALA A 74 -2.38 1.21 20.08
CA ALA A 74 -2.00 1.18 18.67
C ALA A 74 -1.58 -0.23 18.24
N GLU A 75 -0.71 -0.88 19.03
CA GLU A 75 -0.27 -2.27 18.81
C GLU A 75 -1.41 -3.28 18.96
N PHE A 76 -2.30 -3.08 19.95
CA PHE A 76 -3.47 -3.93 20.13
C PHE A 76 -4.39 -3.91 18.91
N ILE A 77 -4.69 -2.71 18.37
CA ILE A 77 -5.51 -2.56 17.17
C ILE A 77 -4.82 -3.24 16.00
N ARG A 78 -3.53 -2.99 15.79
CA ARG A 78 -2.74 -3.58 14.70
C ARG A 78 -2.83 -5.12 14.71
N ARG A 79 -2.71 -5.74 15.88
CA ARG A 79 -2.63 -7.20 16.04
C ARG A 79 -3.98 -7.89 16.08
N ASN A 80 -5.01 -7.25 16.63
CA ASN A 80 -6.25 -7.93 17.00
C ASN A 80 -7.49 -7.46 16.21
N HIS A 81 -7.44 -6.28 15.58
CA HIS A 81 -8.62 -5.75 14.90
C HIS A 81 -8.85 -6.43 13.56
N THR A 82 -10.04 -7.01 13.37
CA THR A 82 -10.38 -7.81 12.19
C THR A 82 -11.33 -7.13 11.21
N ALA A 83 -12.29 -6.36 11.69
CA ALA A 83 -13.31 -5.73 10.85
C ALA A 83 -14.06 -4.59 11.57
N GLY A 84 -14.58 -3.65 10.81
CA GLY A 84 -15.36 -2.52 11.33
C GLY A 84 -14.48 -1.45 12.00
N HIS A 85 -15.06 -0.78 13.00
CA HIS A 85 -14.32 0.22 13.78
C HIS A 85 -13.75 -0.38 15.07
N PRO A 86 -12.50 -0.04 15.47
CA PRO A 86 -11.95 -0.43 16.74
C PRO A 86 -12.86 -0.01 17.90
N ARG A 87 -12.99 -0.87 18.92
CA ARG A 87 -13.87 -0.62 20.06
C ARG A 87 -13.06 -0.37 21.32
N TRP A 88 -13.38 0.73 22.01
CA TRP A 88 -12.75 1.12 23.26
C TRP A 88 -12.79 0.01 24.32
N ASP A 89 -13.95 -0.61 24.46
CA ASP A 89 -14.15 -1.57 25.52
C ASP A 89 -13.24 -2.78 25.38
N VAL A 90 -13.07 -3.28 24.15
CA VAL A 90 -12.17 -4.42 23.88
C VAL A 90 -10.73 -4.10 24.23
N ILE A 91 -10.24 -2.89 23.90
CA ILE A 91 -8.88 -2.45 24.21
C ILE A 91 -8.69 -2.32 25.71
N LEU A 92 -9.62 -1.65 26.39
CA LEU A 92 -9.52 -1.40 27.83
C LEU A 92 -9.68 -2.69 28.64
N GLU A 93 -10.59 -3.58 28.27
CA GLU A 93 -10.81 -4.87 28.92
C GLU A 93 -9.57 -5.78 28.83
N SER A 94 -8.84 -5.72 27.72
CA SER A 94 -7.61 -6.54 27.54
C SER A 94 -6.52 -6.25 28.59
N ILE A 95 -6.55 -5.07 29.20
CA ILE A 95 -5.66 -4.67 30.31
C ILE A 95 -6.40 -4.45 31.63
N GLY A 96 -7.69 -4.79 31.68
CA GLY A 96 -8.50 -4.69 32.89
C GLY A 96 -8.81 -3.24 33.32
N TRP A 97 -8.77 -2.29 32.40
CA TRP A 97 -9.03 -0.89 32.69
C TRP A 97 -10.50 -0.52 32.54
N LYS A 98 -10.99 0.35 33.43
CA LYS A 98 -12.30 0.98 33.35
C LYS A 98 -12.12 2.48 33.25
N VAL A 99 -12.09 3.03 32.04
CA VAL A 99 -11.93 4.45 31.77
C VAL A 99 -13.26 5.06 31.33
N PRO A 100 -13.84 6.00 32.10
CA PRO A 100 -15.06 6.72 31.72
C PRO A 100 -14.88 7.44 30.39
N TYR A 101 -15.97 7.54 29.62
CA TYR A 101 -15.93 8.14 28.27
C TYR A 101 -15.28 9.53 28.25
N ALA A 102 -15.62 10.40 29.19
CA ALA A 102 -15.07 11.75 29.29
C ALA A 102 -13.54 11.81 29.46
N HIS A 103 -12.91 10.71 29.89
CA HIS A 103 -11.46 10.67 30.13
C HIS A 103 -10.68 9.94 28.99
N ARG A 104 -11.38 9.21 28.12
CA ARG A 104 -10.75 8.48 27.00
C ARG A 104 -10.04 9.41 26.03
N GLN A 105 -10.64 10.57 25.75
CA GLN A 105 -10.07 11.60 24.90
C GLN A 105 -8.77 12.16 25.47
N LYS A 106 -8.76 12.50 26.76
CA LYS A 106 -7.56 13.00 27.43
C LYS A 106 -6.44 11.97 27.42
N LEU A 107 -6.76 10.72 27.72
CA LEU A 107 -5.82 9.60 27.72
C LEU A 107 -5.06 9.52 26.38
N VAL A 108 -5.76 9.56 25.25
CA VAL A 108 -5.11 9.51 23.93
C VAL A 108 -4.39 10.81 23.59
N ASN A 109 -5.01 11.96 23.86
CA ASN A 109 -4.37 13.26 23.57
C ASN A 109 -3.02 13.41 24.26
N ASP A 110 -2.97 13.12 25.56
CA ASP A 110 -1.75 13.28 26.34
C ASP A 110 -0.68 12.27 25.92
N GLY A 111 -1.09 11.02 25.64
CA GLY A 111 -0.17 10.00 25.14
C GLY A 111 0.38 10.35 23.77
N ILE A 112 -0.46 10.64 22.79
CA ILE A 112 -0.06 10.99 21.41
C ILE A 112 0.82 12.26 21.38
N ARG A 113 0.51 13.26 22.24
CA ARG A 113 1.34 14.46 22.37
C ARG A 113 2.75 14.15 22.88
N TYR A 114 2.90 13.24 23.83
CA TYR A 114 4.22 12.80 24.30
C TYR A 114 5.07 12.25 23.15
N TRP A 115 4.44 11.46 22.26
CA TRP A 115 5.07 10.92 21.05
C TRP A 115 5.32 11.97 19.96
N LYS A 116 5.04 13.27 20.25
CA LYS A 116 5.14 14.41 19.31
C LYS A 116 4.24 14.22 18.08
N ARG A 117 3.15 13.51 18.24
CA ARG A 117 2.14 13.28 17.21
C ARG A 117 0.86 14.07 17.52
N LYS A 118 -0.05 14.13 16.54
CA LYS A 118 -1.33 14.85 16.66
C LYS A 118 -2.48 13.87 16.51
N VAL A 119 -3.56 14.10 17.27
CA VAL A 119 -4.82 13.39 17.03
C VAL A 119 -5.41 13.86 15.71
N ARG A 120 -5.83 12.90 14.88
CA ARG A 120 -6.41 13.14 13.56
C ARG A 120 -7.88 13.50 13.69
N SER A 121 -8.37 14.41 12.85
CA SER A 121 -9.78 14.71 12.73
C SER A 121 -10.46 13.76 11.75
N LEU A 122 -11.69 13.36 12.07
CA LEU A 122 -12.61 12.66 11.18
C LEU A 122 -13.77 13.61 10.87
N GLY A 123 -13.69 14.34 9.77
CA GLY A 123 -14.62 15.43 9.50
C GLY A 123 -14.58 16.47 10.62
N GLN A 124 -15.73 16.69 11.30
CA GLN A 124 -15.82 17.63 12.44
C GLN A 124 -15.49 16.98 13.81
N ALA A 125 -15.30 15.65 13.87
CA ALA A 125 -15.04 14.92 15.11
C ALA A 125 -13.58 14.48 15.22
N SER A 126 -13.07 14.38 16.45
CA SER A 126 -11.74 13.84 16.70
C SER A 126 -11.74 12.32 16.63
N GLY A 127 -10.93 11.77 15.75
CA GLY A 127 -10.84 10.32 15.50
C GLY A 127 -9.82 9.62 16.40
N TYR A 128 -10.03 9.55 17.72
CA TYR A 128 -9.04 8.98 18.66
C TYR A 128 -8.64 7.53 18.34
N LEU A 129 -9.62 6.64 18.16
CA LEU A 129 -9.34 5.23 17.82
C LEU A 129 -8.77 5.10 16.42
N HIS A 130 -9.25 5.93 15.49
CA HIS A 130 -8.69 6.00 14.16
C HIS A 130 -7.23 6.46 14.17
N THR A 131 -6.92 7.48 14.98
CA THR A 131 -5.53 7.93 15.20
C THR A 131 -4.65 6.76 15.67
N LEU A 132 -5.09 6.05 16.72
CA LEU A 132 -4.33 4.91 17.25
C LEU A 132 -4.17 3.79 16.21
N ALA A 133 -5.18 3.53 15.38
CA ALA A 133 -5.09 2.54 14.31
C ALA A 133 -4.05 2.92 13.26
N CYS A 134 -4.07 4.17 12.80
CA CYS A 134 -3.07 4.66 11.83
C CYS A 134 -1.66 4.71 12.44
N GLU A 135 -1.54 5.24 13.66
CA GLU A 135 -0.25 5.30 14.37
C GLU A 135 0.35 3.92 14.65
N GLY A 136 -0.49 2.88 14.76
CA GLY A 136 -0.07 1.48 14.89
C GLY A 136 0.34 0.81 13.60
N GLY A 137 0.17 1.45 12.44
CA GLY A 137 0.54 0.89 11.14
C GLY A 137 -0.53 0.03 10.49
N LEU A 138 -1.80 0.31 10.77
CA LEU A 138 -2.98 -0.36 10.26
C LEU A 138 -3.21 -1.79 10.82
N PRO A 139 -4.45 -2.25 10.88
CA PRO A 139 -4.75 -3.61 11.34
C PRO A 139 -4.27 -4.67 10.35
N ILE A 140 -3.33 -5.51 10.76
CA ILE A 140 -2.75 -6.58 9.93
C ILE A 140 -3.85 -7.48 9.35
N ARG A 141 -4.79 -7.90 10.18
CA ARG A 141 -5.88 -8.79 9.77
C ARG A 141 -6.83 -8.19 8.73
N MET A 142 -6.92 -6.87 8.64
CA MET A 142 -7.65 -6.21 7.55
C MET A 142 -6.86 -6.21 6.25
N ILE A 143 -5.53 -6.19 6.32
CA ILE A 143 -4.66 -6.33 5.14
C ILE A 143 -4.69 -7.78 4.66
N GLU A 144 -4.79 -8.74 5.56
CA GLU A 144 -4.89 -10.18 5.25
C GLU A 144 -6.24 -10.58 4.63
N ASN A 145 -7.29 -9.77 4.79
CA ASN A 145 -8.60 -10.08 4.24
C ASN A 145 -8.59 -9.95 2.70
N GLU A 146 -8.76 -11.07 1.99
CA GLU A 146 -8.69 -11.14 0.51
C GLU A 146 -9.64 -10.21 -0.23
N SER A 147 -10.84 -10.03 0.30
CA SER A 147 -11.86 -9.15 -0.25
C SER A 147 -11.82 -7.74 0.37
N GLY A 148 -10.86 -7.48 1.25
CA GLY A 148 -10.75 -6.23 1.97
C GLY A 148 -10.27 -5.07 1.09
N TYR A 149 -10.75 -3.86 1.37
CA TYR A 149 -10.32 -2.66 0.65
C TYR A 149 -8.82 -2.37 0.83
N LEU A 150 -8.23 -2.70 1.98
CA LEU A 150 -6.81 -2.44 2.24
C LEU A 150 -5.91 -3.31 1.35
N ILE A 151 -6.15 -4.61 1.27
CA ILE A 151 -5.35 -5.47 0.40
C ILE A 151 -5.51 -5.09 -1.08
N THR A 152 -6.73 -4.72 -1.50
CA THR A 152 -6.99 -4.24 -2.85
C THR A 152 -6.22 -2.94 -3.14
N TYR A 153 -6.18 -2.01 -2.18
CA TYR A 153 -5.42 -0.78 -2.28
C TYR A 153 -3.92 -1.05 -2.39
N PHE A 154 -3.34 -1.86 -1.50
CA PHE A 154 -1.93 -2.24 -1.54
C PHE A 154 -1.56 -2.93 -2.86
N LYS A 155 -2.44 -3.80 -3.40
CA LYS A 155 -2.24 -4.41 -4.73
C LYS A 155 -2.12 -3.36 -5.83
N ARG A 156 -3.03 -2.37 -5.84
CA ARG A 156 -3.01 -1.29 -6.84
C ARG A 156 -1.74 -0.45 -6.73
N VAL A 157 -1.33 -0.09 -5.51
CA VAL A 157 -0.07 0.63 -5.28
C VAL A 157 1.13 -0.18 -5.79
N TYR A 158 1.20 -1.45 -5.43
CA TYR A 158 2.29 -2.33 -5.86
C TYR A 158 2.32 -2.52 -7.39
N GLN A 159 1.17 -2.71 -8.02
CA GLN A 159 1.06 -2.82 -9.48
C GLN A 159 1.48 -1.52 -10.18
N ALA A 160 1.05 -0.38 -9.67
CA ALA A 160 1.46 0.92 -10.20
C ALA A 160 2.97 1.14 -10.10
N LEU A 161 3.60 0.75 -8.99
CA LEU A 161 5.06 0.79 -8.83
C LEU A 161 5.78 -0.10 -9.85
N ARG A 162 5.29 -1.30 -10.08
CA ARG A 162 5.90 -2.25 -11.06
C ARG A 162 5.78 -1.78 -12.50
N GLY A 163 4.72 -1.08 -12.83
CA GLY A 163 4.46 -0.59 -14.20
C GLY A 163 5.28 0.63 -14.60
N GLN A 164 6.11 1.18 -13.71
CA GLN A 164 6.81 2.42 -13.96
C GLN A 164 8.23 2.20 -14.47
N SER A 165 8.57 2.86 -15.57
CA SER A 165 9.94 2.95 -16.09
C SER A 165 10.75 4.08 -15.42
N SER A 166 10.09 5.05 -14.77
CA SER A 166 10.71 6.12 -13.98
C SER A 166 10.26 6.04 -12.53
N ARG A 167 11.18 6.19 -11.59
CA ARG A 167 10.91 6.08 -10.15
C ARG A 167 10.11 7.29 -9.68
N ARG A 168 8.82 7.15 -9.65
CA ARG A 168 7.96 8.04 -8.92
C ARG A 168 7.92 7.61 -7.45
N PRO A 169 7.92 8.55 -6.47
CA PRO A 169 7.82 8.17 -5.07
C PRO A 169 6.58 7.32 -4.79
N ALA A 170 6.77 6.22 -4.07
CA ALA A 170 5.70 5.26 -3.78
C ALA A 170 4.56 5.89 -2.97
N GLU A 171 4.86 6.86 -2.11
CA GLU A 171 3.89 7.63 -1.34
C GLU A 171 2.96 8.45 -2.24
N ILE A 172 3.49 9.08 -3.29
CA ILE A 172 2.69 9.85 -4.25
C ILE A 172 1.72 8.93 -5.00
N ILE A 173 2.19 7.74 -5.42
CA ILE A 173 1.33 6.73 -6.06
C ILE A 173 0.24 6.27 -5.09
N ALA A 174 0.62 6.01 -3.85
CA ALA A 174 -0.32 5.61 -2.81
C ALA A 174 -1.39 6.69 -2.55
N GLN A 175 -1.00 7.96 -2.55
CA GLN A 175 -1.93 9.09 -2.41
C GLN A 175 -2.90 9.21 -3.58
N GLU A 176 -2.43 9.08 -4.81
CA GLU A 176 -3.29 9.15 -6.00
C GLU A 176 -4.32 8.01 -6.07
N LEU A 177 -3.95 6.85 -5.56
CA LEU A 177 -4.85 5.70 -5.47
C LEU A 177 -5.71 5.73 -4.19
N GLY A 178 -5.63 6.81 -3.41
CA GLY A 178 -6.34 6.96 -2.14
C GLY A 178 -7.86 6.85 -2.25
N ASP A 179 -8.44 7.23 -3.38
CA ASP A 179 -9.90 7.11 -3.62
C ASP A 179 -10.41 5.67 -3.57
N THR A 180 -9.52 4.69 -3.62
CA THR A 180 -9.89 3.26 -3.54
C THR A 180 -10.13 2.75 -2.13
N ILE A 181 -9.81 3.55 -1.12
CA ILE A 181 -10.04 3.23 0.29
C ILE A 181 -11.08 4.17 0.89
N PRO A 182 -11.78 3.75 1.97
CA PRO A 182 -12.75 4.59 2.65
C PRO A 182 -12.18 5.96 3.07
N ALA A 183 -12.97 7.02 2.99
CA ALA A 183 -12.55 8.38 3.35
C ALA A 183 -11.92 8.49 4.76
N THR A 184 -12.33 7.62 5.69
CA THR A 184 -11.74 7.54 7.04
C THR A 184 -10.28 7.05 7.03
N MET A 185 -9.84 6.36 5.98
CA MET A 185 -8.47 5.87 5.80
C MET A 185 -7.63 6.76 4.88
N GLN A 186 -8.24 7.73 4.20
CA GLN A 186 -7.56 8.67 3.32
C GLN A 186 -6.77 9.69 4.15
N ASN A 187 -5.52 9.39 4.45
CA ASN A 187 -4.62 10.29 5.17
C ASN A 187 -3.15 9.97 4.87
N GLU A 188 -2.28 10.96 5.08
CA GLU A 188 -0.84 10.89 4.80
C GLU A 188 -0.17 9.64 5.36
N LEU A 189 -0.48 9.27 6.60
CA LEU A 189 0.17 8.12 7.23
C LEU A 189 -0.19 6.78 6.57
N VAL A 190 -1.42 6.63 6.09
CA VAL A 190 -1.83 5.42 5.34
C VAL A 190 -1.12 5.37 4.00
N TYR A 191 -0.97 6.51 3.33
CA TYR A 191 -0.23 6.60 2.06
C TYR A 191 1.26 6.30 2.25
N GLU A 192 1.87 6.85 3.29
CA GLU A 192 3.25 6.58 3.69
C GLU A 192 3.47 5.08 3.94
N ILE A 193 2.65 4.45 4.78
CA ILE A 193 2.74 3.02 5.08
C ILE A 193 2.59 2.17 3.81
N ALA A 194 1.58 2.45 2.98
CA ALA A 194 1.33 1.68 1.78
C ALA A 194 2.46 1.85 0.75
N GLY A 195 2.95 3.07 0.59
CA GLY A 195 4.07 3.40 -0.29
C GLY A 195 5.34 2.69 0.16
N GLU A 196 5.76 2.87 1.40
CA GLU A 196 6.97 2.28 1.97
C GLU A 196 6.93 0.74 1.93
N PHE A 197 5.78 0.14 2.27
CA PHE A 197 5.60 -1.31 2.21
C PHE A 197 5.78 -1.86 0.79
N CYS A 198 5.09 -1.25 -0.17
CA CYS A 198 5.15 -1.69 -1.57
C CYS A 198 6.51 -1.44 -2.20
N GLU A 199 7.19 -0.33 -1.87
CA GLU A 199 8.53 -0.01 -2.36
C GLU A 199 9.57 -0.98 -1.79
N THR A 200 9.53 -1.26 -0.49
CA THR A 200 10.41 -2.24 0.14
C THR A 200 10.23 -3.62 -0.47
N LEU A 201 8.97 -4.06 -0.63
CA LEU A 201 8.68 -5.35 -1.28
C LEU A 201 9.16 -5.39 -2.73
N HIS A 202 8.96 -4.31 -3.49
CA HIS A 202 9.43 -4.20 -4.87
C HIS A 202 10.95 -4.28 -4.96
N THR A 203 11.67 -3.62 -4.06
CA THR A 203 13.13 -3.65 -3.99
C THR A 203 13.63 -5.06 -3.69
N LEU A 204 13.09 -5.70 -2.65
CA LEU A 204 13.44 -7.07 -2.26
C LEU A 204 13.24 -8.09 -3.40
N LEU A 205 12.15 -7.95 -4.17
CA LEU A 205 11.85 -8.86 -5.28
C LEU A 205 12.66 -8.57 -6.55
N ASN A 206 13.07 -7.32 -6.79
CA ASN A 206 13.89 -6.96 -7.94
C ASN A 206 15.36 -7.32 -7.76
N GLU A 207 15.88 -7.20 -6.55
CA GLU A 207 17.23 -7.64 -6.24
C GLU A 207 17.39 -9.17 -6.41
N HIS A 208 16.25 -9.90 -6.36
CA HIS A 208 16.23 -11.35 -6.40
C HIS A 208 15.12 -11.88 -7.31
N PRO A 209 15.35 -11.90 -8.65
CA PRO A 209 14.37 -12.38 -9.60
C PRO A 209 13.97 -13.84 -9.33
N THR A 210 12.70 -14.06 -9.08
CA THR A 210 12.13 -15.38 -8.80
C THR A 210 11.77 -16.09 -10.10
N HIS A 211 12.70 -16.78 -10.73
CA HIS A 211 12.45 -17.53 -11.94
C HIS A 211 11.57 -18.77 -11.66
N GLY A 212 10.23 -18.59 -11.74
CA GLY A 212 9.27 -19.71 -11.65
C GLY A 212 9.07 -20.34 -10.27
N GLN A 213 9.73 -19.84 -9.22
CA GLN A 213 9.55 -20.29 -7.83
C GLN A 213 8.57 -19.41 -7.06
N ASP A 214 7.98 -19.95 -5.99
CA ASP A 214 7.21 -19.15 -5.03
C ASP A 214 8.07 -17.96 -4.53
N PRO A 215 7.63 -16.70 -4.71
CA PRO A 215 8.41 -15.52 -4.36
C PRO A 215 8.83 -15.50 -2.89
N VAL A 216 7.96 -15.96 -1.99
CA VAL A 216 8.25 -16.03 -0.55
C VAL A 216 9.34 -17.03 -0.24
N SER A 217 9.31 -18.20 -0.90
CA SER A 217 10.34 -19.23 -0.74
C SER A 217 11.70 -18.73 -1.23
N SER A 218 11.72 -17.94 -2.29
CA SER A 218 12.95 -17.32 -2.81
C SER A 218 13.49 -16.25 -1.85
N LEU A 219 12.62 -15.37 -1.32
CA LEU A 219 12.98 -14.37 -0.33
C LEU A 219 13.56 -15.03 0.93
N ARG A 220 12.88 -16.05 1.47
CA ARG A 220 13.32 -16.78 2.67
C ARG A 220 14.69 -17.42 2.49
N LYS A 221 14.97 -18.00 1.33
CA LYS A 221 16.25 -18.64 1.03
C LYS A 221 17.41 -17.64 1.00
N GLN A 222 17.17 -16.44 0.50
CA GLN A 222 18.21 -15.43 0.30
C GLN A 222 18.33 -14.48 1.49
N TYR A 223 17.22 -14.14 2.12
CA TYR A 223 17.13 -13.28 3.29
C TYR A 223 16.23 -13.93 4.34
N PRO A 224 16.75 -14.72 5.25
CA PRO A 224 15.95 -15.37 6.29
C PRO A 224 15.06 -14.38 7.07
N ASP A 225 15.56 -13.17 7.30
CA ASP A 225 14.88 -12.11 8.05
C ASP A 225 14.20 -11.05 7.15
N TRP A 226 13.86 -11.39 5.89
CA TRP A 226 13.28 -10.47 4.92
C TRP A 226 12.04 -9.72 5.43
N HIS A 227 11.20 -10.40 6.22
CA HIS A 227 9.99 -9.82 6.80
C HIS A 227 10.26 -8.69 7.80
N LEU A 228 11.45 -8.69 8.42
CA LEU A 228 11.88 -7.61 9.32
C LEU A 228 12.28 -6.34 8.57
N GLN A 229 12.48 -6.39 7.26
CA GLN A 229 12.76 -5.21 6.44
C GLN A 229 11.50 -4.43 6.09
N LEU A 230 10.32 -5.08 6.14
CA LEU A 230 9.05 -4.40 5.91
C LEU A 230 8.83 -3.30 6.96
N PRO A 231 8.16 -2.18 6.63
CA PRO A 231 7.92 -1.09 7.58
C PRO A 231 7.06 -1.51 8.77
N LEU A 232 6.19 -2.50 8.57
CA LEU A 232 5.35 -3.07 9.63
C LEU A 232 6.04 -4.26 10.27
N VAL A 233 6.04 -4.32 11.61
CA VAL A 233 6.48 -5.52 12.33
C VAL A 233 5.41 -6.59 12.18
N LEU A 234 5.73 -7.60 11.39
CA LEU A 234 4.86 -8.73 11.09
C LEU A 234 5.56 -10.04 11.48
N PRO A 235 4.85 -11.00 12.07
CA PRO A 235 5.31 -12.39 12.09
C PRO A 235 5.57 -12.86 10.65
N GLU A 236 6.57 -13.71 10.45
CA GLU A 236 6.93 -14.16 9.09
C GLU A 236 5.77 -14.80 8.34
N GLU A 237 4.92 -15.54 9.05
CA GLU A 237 3.74 -16.19 8.46
C GLU A 237 2.76 -15.17 7.89
N ASN A 238 2.45 -14.11 8.63
CA ASN A 238 1.56 -13.04 8.20
C ASN A 238 2.17 -12.25 7.03
N ALA A 239 3.46 -11.91 7.12
CA ALA A 239 4.17 -11.25 6.03
C ALA A 239 4.14 -12.10 4.74
N SER A 240 4.39 -13.41 4.88
CA SER A 240 4.36 -14.37 3.77
C SER A 240 2.98 -14.43 3.11
N GLU A 241 1.92 -14.45 3.90
CA GLU A 241 0.55 -14.49 3.41
C GLU A 241 0.17 -13.20 2.68
N ILE A 242 0.51 -12.03 3.24
CA ILE A 242 0.27 -10.73 2.58
C ILE A 242 1.03 -10.67 1.25
N VAL A 243 2.30 -11.05 1.23
CA VAL A 243 3.12 -11.04 0.00
C VAL A 243 2.53 -12.00 -1.05
N ARG A 244 2.17 -13.22 -0.68
CA ARG A 244 1.51 -14.13 -1.63
C ARG A 244 0.22 -13.54 -2.18
N ARG A 245 -0.60 -12.90 -1.37
CA ARG A 245 -1.84 -12.24 -1.80
C ARG A 245 -1.60 -11.03 -2.68
N LEU A 246 -0.59 -10.22 -2.38
CA LEU A 246 -0.18 -9.11 -3.25
C LEU A 246 0.29 -9.61 -4.63
N LEU A 247 0.95 -10.76 -4.65
CA LEU A 247 1.53 -11.33 -5.87
C LEU A 247 0.61 -12.33 -6.58
N SER A 248 -0.27 -13.06 -5.87
CA SER A 248 -1.11 -14.12 -6.42
C SER A 248 -2.17 -13.64 -7.40
N GLN A 249 -2.57 -12.39 -7.34
CA GLN A 249 -3.43 -11.78 -8.35
C GLN A 249 -2.66 -11.04 -9.46
N SER A 250 -1.36 -11.16 -9.47
CA SER A 250 -0.59 -10.91 -10.68
C SER A 250 -0.70 -12.07 -11.68
N SER A 251 -1.47 -13.10 -11.36
CA SER A 251 -2.02 -14.10 -12.26
C SER A 251 -3.45 -13.80 -12.76
N GLU A 252 -4.00 -12.60 -12.60
CA GLU A 252 -4.68 -12.07 -13.80
C GLU A 252 -3.67 -12.29 -14.90
N PRO A 253 -4.08 -12.93 -16.03
CA PRO A 253 -3.14 -13.34 -17.04
C PRO A 253 -2.24 -12.13 -17.20
N ARG A 254 -0.93 -12.31 -16.95
CA ARG A 254 0.02 -11.29 -17.31
C ARG A 254 -0.41 -10.98 -18.71
N ILE A 255 -1.18 -9.89 -18.85
CA ILE A 255 -1.35 -9.30 -20.14
C ILE A 255 0.08 -9.11 -20.48
N SER A 256 0.61 -10.11 -21.15
CA SER A 256 2.02 -10.20 -21.46
C SER A 256 2.21 -8.85 -22.10
N SER A 257 3.01 -8.02 -21.49
CA SER A 257 3.12 -6.58 -21.61
C SER A 257 3.43 -6.11 -23.02
N ASN A 258 2.64 -6.58 -23.95
CA ASN A 258 2.86 -6.44 -25.37
C ASN A 258 2.20 -5.16 -25.91
N VAL A 259 1.24 -4.58 -25.17
CA VAL A 259 0.71 -3.26 -25.46
C VAL A 259 0.85 -2.43 -24.22
N LEU A 260 1.78 -1.49 -24.21
CA LEU A 260 2.08 -0.65 -23.07
C LEU A 260 1.74 0.80 -23.36
N VAL A 261 0.98 1.40 -22.46
CA VAL A 261 1.03 2.84 -22.30
C VAL A 261 2.15 3.11 -21.31
N GLU A 262 3.31 3.46 -21.82
CA GLU A 262 4.45 3.84 -20.99
C GLU A 262 4.23 5.28 -20.51
N ARG A 263 4.01 5.47 -19.21
CA ARG A 263 3.91 6.78 -18.59
C ARG A 263 5.27 7.16 -18.02
N ILE A 264 5.80 8.29 -18.47
CA ILE A 264 7.09 8.82 -18.04
C ILE A 264 6.80 10.02 -17.16
N TRP A 265 7.21 9.94 -15.91
CA TRP A 265 7.08 11.02 -14.96
C TRP A 265 8.40 11.79 -14.87
N VAL A 266 8.32 13.10 -14.99
CA VAL A 266 9.47 13.98 -14.91
C VAL A 266 9.20 15.02 -13.84
N ASP A 267 10.13 15.15 -12.90
CA ASP A 267 10.14 16.23 -11.93
C ASP A 267 10.80 17.46 -12.56
N VAL A 268 10.06 18.56 -12.60
CA VAL A 268 10.56 19.85 -13.07
C VAL A 268 10.12 20.90 -12.05
N ASP A 269 11.07 21.51 -11.37
CA ASP A 269 10.83 22.59 -10.39
C ASP A 269 9.79 22.21 -9.31
N ASP A 270 9.99 21.08 -8.63
CA ASP A 270 9.10 20.51 -7.61
C ASP A 270 7.67 20.19 -8.12
N SER A 271 7.49 20.09 -9.43
CA SER A 271 6.24 19.71 -10.06
C SER A 271 6.40 18.46 -10.94
N TRP A 272 5.51 17.51 -10.75
CA TRP A 272 5.52 16.27 -11.53
C TRP A 272 4.72 16.41 -12.82
N TYR A 273 5.38 16.17 -13.93
CA TYR A 273 4.77 16.12 -15.26
C TYR A 273 4.69 14.68 -15.75
N CYS A 274 3.57 14.32 -16.38
CA CYS A 274 3.38 13.01 -16.96
C CYS A 274 3.39 13.13 -18.49
N ASP A 275 4.26 12.34 -19.11
CA ASP A 275 4.18 12.02 -20.53
C ASP A 275 3.77 10.56 -20.69
N ALA A 276 2.99 10.24 -21.71
CA ALA A 276 2.63 8.88 -22.05
C ALA A 276 2.90 8.58 -23.53
N ARG A 277 3.39 7.40 -23.81
CA ARG A 277 3.54 6.88 -25.18
C ARG A 277 3.06 5.45 -25.26
N PHE A 278 2.58 5.06 -26.45
CA PHE A 278 2.13 3.70 -26.70
C PHE A 278 3.30 2.86 -27.23
N ARG A 279 3.47 1.69 -26.65
CA ARG A 279 4.43 0.68 -27.14
C ARG A 279 3.70 -0.60 -27.49
N PHE A 280 4.03 -1.14 -28.63
CA PHE A 280 3.52 -2.40 -29.12
C PHE A 280 4.67 -3.30 -29.54
N PRO A 281 4.54 -4.63 -29.39
CA PRO A 281 5.50 -5.57 -29.97
C PRO A 281 5.36 -5.58 -31.49
N ALA A 282 6.39 -6.05 -32.17
CA ALA A 282 6.37 -6.18 -33.64
C ALA A 282 5.36 -7.22 -34.13
N THR A 283 5.06 -8.23 -33.31
CA THR A 283 4.08 -9.28 -33.58
C THR A 283 3.24 -9.59 -32.34
N MET A 284 1.99 -10.00 -32.53
CA MET A 284 1.06 -10.42 -31.48
C MET A 284 0.33 -11.69 -31.92
N ARG A 285 0.07 -12.60 -30.98
CA ARG A 285 -0.75 -13.79 -31.21
C ARG A 285 -2.24 -13.47 -31.12
N THR A 286 -3.07 -14.21 -31.86
CA THR A 286 -4.53 -14.06 -31.77
C THR A 286 -5.06 -14.19 -30.34
N GLU A 287 -4.55 -15.17 -29.56
CA GLU A 287 -4.93 -15.36 -28.16
C GLU A 287 -4.62 -14.15 -27.28
N GLN A 288 -3.49 -13.48 -27.54
CA GLN A 288 -3.10 -12.26 -26.84
C GLN A 288 -4.04 -11.10 -27.17
N LEU A 289 -4.44 -10.97 -28.42
CA LEU A 289 -5.40 -9.96 -28.84
C LEU A 289 -6.79 -10.19 -28.23
N ILE A 290 -7.26 -11.45 -28.25
CA ILE A 290 -8.54 -11.81 -27.62
C ILE A 290 -8.51 -11.48 -26.11
N SER A 291 -7.43 -11.85 -25.44
CA SER A 291 -7.27 -11.58 -24.00
C SER A 291 -7.16 -10.09 -23.67
N LEU A 292 -6.49 -9.29 -24.52
CA LEU A 292 -6.28 -7.86 -24.30
C LEU A 292 -7.52 -7.01 -24.56
N PHE A 293 -8.30 -7.38 -25.57
CA PHE A 293 -9.40 -6.55 -26.05
C PHE A 293 -10.78 -7.16 -25.80
N GLU A 294 -10.83 -8.34 -25.13
CA GLU A 294 -12.07 -9.09 -24.89
C GLU A 294 -12.91 -9.24 -26.17
N SER A 295 -12.23 -9.31 -27.32
CA SER A 295 -12.83 -9.28 -28.64
C SER A 295 -12.78 -10.65 -29.30
N ASN A 296 -13.88 -11.05 -29.95
CA ASN A 296 -13.91 -12.28 -30.74
C ASN A 296 -13.32 -12.02 -32.14
N ILE A 297 -12.13 -12.58 -32.41
CA ILE A 297 -11.43 -12.42 -33.71
C ILE A 297 -11.79 -13.58 -34.59
N GLN A 298 -12.48 -13.28 -35.68
CA GLN A 298 -12.90 -14.29 -36.66
C GLN A 298 -11.73 -14.76 -37.54
N PRO A 299 -11.75 -16.05 -37.99
CA PRO A 299 -10.67 -16.59 -38.82
C PRO A 299 -10.44 -15.85 -40.14
N GLU A 300 -11.50 -15.30 -40.70
CA GLU A 300 -11.48 -14.56 -41.98
C GLU A 300 -10.95 -13.12 -41.87
N GLN A 301 -10.86 -12.57 -40.65
CA GLN A 301 -10.31 -11.24 -40.47
C GLN A 301 -8.82 -11.23 -40.73
N THR A 302 -8.41 -10.41 -41.66
CA THR A 302 -7.00 -10.29 -42.10
C THR A 302 -6.35 -8.99 -41.60
N ARG A 303 -7.16 -8.00 -41.20
CA ARG A 303 -6.69 -6.69 -40.71
C ARG A 303 -7.52 -6.21 -39.55
N LEU A 304 -6.83 -5.70 -38.55
CA LEU A 304 -7.43 -5.10 -37.37
C LEU A 304 -6.74 -3.77 -37.07
N ILE A 305 -7.44 -2.87 -36.37
CA ILE A 305 -6.91 -1.58 -35.94
C ILE A 305 -7.02 -1.49 -34.42
N ILE A 306 -5.92 -1.17 -33.76
CA ILE A 306 -5.91 -0.79 -32.36
C ILE A 306 -6.12 0.72 -32.27
N SER A 307 -7.16 1.12 -31.54
CA SER A 307 -7.46 2.51 -31.25
C SER A 307 -7.42 2.78 -29.77
N ALA A 308 -6.97 3.98 -29.39
CA ALA A 308 -7.08 4.47 -28.02
C ALA A 308 -8.14 5.58 -27.94
N LYS A 309 -8.83 5.63 -26.80
CA LYS A 309 -9.76 6.72 -26.45
C LYS A 309 -9.45 7.19 -25.05
N TRP A 310 -9.43 8.52 -24.86
CA TRP A 310 -9.29 9.17 -23.58
C TRP A 310 -10.30 10.31 -23.47
N ARG A 311 -10.35 10.98 -22.31
CA ARG A 311 -11.41 11.96 -21.98
C ARG A 311 -11.61 13.04 -23.05
N ASN A 312 -10.54 13.56 -23.63
CA ASN A 312 -10.57 14.70 -24.55
C ASN A 312 -10.24 14.31 -26.00
N GLY A 313 -10.12 13.01 -26.31
CA GLY A 313 -9.76 12.60 -27.65
C GLY A 313 -9.63 11.09 -27.83
N GLY A 314 -9.08 10.74 -28.98
CA GLY A 314 -8.76 9.36 -29.34
C GLY A 314 -7.96 9.31 -30.61
N ALA A 315 -7.26 8.22 -30.83
CA ALA A 315 -6.45 8.01 -32.03
C ALA A 315 -6.36 6.55 -32.41
N ARG A 316 -6.10 6.29 -33.68
CA ARG A 316 -5.67 5.00 -34.18
C ARG A 316 -4.17 4.85 -33.90
N LEU A 317 -3.79 3.77 -33.25
CA LEU A 317 -2.43 3.55 -32.76
C LEU A 317 -1.62 2.59 -33.62
N ALA A 318 -2.25 1.49 -34.00
CA ALA A 318 -1.57 0.47 -34.76
C ALA A 318 -2.53 -0.24 -35.73
N MET A 319 -1.99 -0.68 -36.84
CA MET A 319 -2.64 -1.59 -37.76
C MET A 319 -2.03 -2.98 -37.61
N LEU A 320 -2.87 -4.00 -37.50
CA LEU A 320 -2.47 -5.39 -37.46
C LEU A 320 -2.82 -6.05 -38.77
N SER A 321 -1.86 -6.78 -39.33
CA SER A 321 -2.05 -7.61 -40.50
C SER A 321 -1.76 -9.04 -40.13
N ARG A 322 -2.65 -9.97 -40.49
CA ARG A 322 -2.44 -11.40 -40.22
C ARG A 322 -1.24 -11.87 -41.03
N TYR A 323 -0.28 -12.45 -40.35
CA TYR A 323 0.97 -12.90 -40.94
C TYR A 323 0.99 -14.44 -41.12
N GLU A 324 0.55 -15.13 -40.06
CA GLU A 324 0.35 -16.60 -40.06
C GLU A 324 -1.03 -16.91 -39.46
N GLN A 325 -1.43 -18.18 -39.39
CA GLN A 325 -2.78 -18.54 -38.93
C GLN A 325 -3.15 -17.94 -37.56
N GLN A 326 -2.15 -17.78 -36.68
CA GLN A 326 -2.36 -17.27 -35.30
C GLN A 326 -1.58 -16.00 -34.97
N ASP A 327 -0.73 -15.52 -35.88
CA ASP A 327 0.15 -14.37 -35.62
C ASP A 327 -0.24 -13.15 -36.45
N TRP A 328 -0.11 -11.98 -35.79
CA TRP A 328 -0.40 -10.67 -36.34
C TRP A 328 0.84 -9.81 -36.35
N ARG A 329 1.18 -9.22 -37.47
CA ARG A 329 2.21 -8.20 -37.58
C ARG A 329 1.61 -6.87 -37.18
N VAL A 330 2.32 -6.13 -36.29
CA VAL A 330 1.91 -4.82 -35.77
C VAL A 330 2.67 -3.73 -36.51
N GLU A 331 1.95 -2.82 -37.14
CA GLU A 331 2.49 -1.64 -37.77
C GLU A 331 2.01 -0.39 -36.99
N LEU A 332 2.94 0.34 -36.39
CA LEU A 332 2.63 1.53 -35.62
C LEU A 332 2.21 2.67 -36.54
N LEU A 333 1.09 3.29 -36.22
CA LEU A 333 0.64 4.49 -36.89
C LEU A 333 1.36 5.74 -36.29
N PRO A 334 1.45 6.84 -37.03
CA PRO A 334 2.23 8.01 -36.61
C PRO A 334 1.89 8.52 -35.22
N PHE A 335 0.62 8.46 -34.82
CA PHE A 335 0.21 8.91 -33.48
C PHE A 335 0.79 8.05 -32.35
N ALA A 336 0.98 6.76 -32.54
CA ALA A 336 1.56 5.88 -31.50
C ALA A 336 3.00 6.25 -31.14
N MET A 337 3.69 6.98 -32.03
CA MET A 337 5.05 7.47 -31.81
C MET A 337 5.08 8.84 -31.12
N GLN A 338 3.92 9.50 -30.99
CA GLN A 338 3.81 10.78 -30.32
C GLN A 338 3.61 10.59 -28.81
N LYS A 339 4.11 11.54 -28.05
CA LYS A 339 3.85 11.60 -26.60
C LYS A 339 2.54 12.32 -26.35
N LEU A 340 1.71 11.75 -25.48
CA LEU A 340 0.66 12.48 -24.81
C LEU A 340 1.27 13.21 -23.62
N SER A 341 0.87 14.44 -23.37
CA SER A 341 1.42 15.24 -22.27
C SER A 341 0.31 15.82 -21.38
N GLY A 342 0.66 16.09 -20.12
CA GLY A 342 -0.22 16.76 -19.18
C GLY A 342 -1.48 15.95 -18.83
N ALA A 343 -2.64 16.60 -18.82
CA ALA A 343 -3.91 16.01 -18.40
C ALA A 343 -4.35 14.81 -19.25
N ASP A 344 -4.02 14.76 -20.54
CA ASP A 344 -4.34 13.63 -21.42
C ASP A 344 -3.46 12.42 -21.12
N ALA A 345 -2.20 12.63 -20.70
CA ALA A 345 -1.32 11.55 -20.26
C ALA A 345 -1.75 10.93 -18.92
N MET A 346 -2.45 11.73 -18.09
CA MET A 346 -2.99 11.30 -16.80
C MET A 346 -4.37 10.64 -16.92
N ALA A 347 -5.09 10.87 -18.02
CA ALA A 347 -6.43 10.37 -18.21
C ALA A 347 -6.47 8.85 -18.27
N GLU A 348 -7.62 8.27 -17.94
CA GLU A 348 -7.91 6.88 -18.23
C GLU A 348 -7.92 6.69 -19.75
N ILE A 349 -7.09 5.75 -20.22
CA ILE A 349 -6.95 5.43 -21.65
C ILE A 349 -7.55 4.05 -21.86
N SER A 350 -8.64 3.96 -22.61
CA SER A 350 -9.21 2.71 -23.04
C SER A 350 -8.68 2.35 -24.43
N LEU A 351 -8.29 1.08 -24.59
CA LEU A 351 -7.89 0.53 -25.87
C LEU A 351 -9.04 -0.31 -26.45
N SER A 352 -9.21 -0.25 -27.75
CA SER A 352 -10.21 -1.02 -28.48
C SER A 352 -9.65 -1.60 -29.78
N LEU A 353 -10.17 -2.75 -30.19
CA LEU A 353 -9.82 -3.44 -31.40
C LEU A 353 -11.02 -3.36 -32.38
N HIS A 354 -10.75 -2.95 -33.61
CA HIS A 354 -11.75 -2.82 -34.65
C HIS A 354 -11.29 -3.49 -35.93
N GLU A 355 -12.23 -3.87 -36.78
CA GLU A 355 -11.91 -4.34 -38.10
C GLU A 355 -11.32 -3.22 -38.98
N GLY A 356 -10.19 -3.48 -39.61
CA GLY A 356 -9.50 -2.51 -40.45
C GLY A 356 -10.12 -2.46 -41.87
N PRO A 357 -10.00 -1.34 -42.57
CA PRO A 357 -10.44 -1.24 -43.96
C PRO A 357 -9.68 -2.27 -44.84
N ILE A 358 -10.41 -2.99 -45.63
CA ILE A 358 -9.84 -3.81 -46.71
C ILE A 358 -9.28 -2.83 -47.75
N LEU A 359 -7.96 -2.67 -47.81
CA LEU A 359 -7.36 -2.01 -48.96
C LEU A 359 -7.59 -2.92 -50.16
N LEU A 360 -8.56 -2.58 -50.97
CA LEU A 360 -8.59 -3.07 -52.33
C LEU A 360 -7.25 -2.63 -52.96
N ASN A 361 -6.38 -3.60 -53.27
CA ASN A 361 -5.19 -3.33 -54.05
C ASN A 361 -5.67 -2.70 -55.35
N SER A 362 -5.61 -1.38 -55.44
CA SER A 362 -5.58 -0.73 -56.74
C SER A 362 -4.24 -1.08 -57.35
N CYS A 363 -4.18 -2.19 -58.06
CA CYS A 363 -3.24 -2.33 -59.18
C CYS A 363 -3.59 -1.19 -60.11
N ALA A 364 -2.88 -0.09 -60.00
CA ALA A 364 -2.78 0.91 -61.06
C ALA A 364 -1.56 0.51 -61.88
N GLU A 365 -1.82 0.27 -63.12
CA GLU A 365 -0.88 0.08 -64.21
C GLU A 365 0.22 1.18 -64.25
#